data_7ebc92deda61f311c7e865a7e300ffe7
#
_entry.id   7ebc92deda61f311c7e865a7e300ffe7
#
_cell.length_a   1.000
_cell.length_b   1.000
_cell.length_c   1.000
_cell.angle_alpha   90.00
_cell.angle_beta   90.00
_cell.angle_gamma   90.00
#
_symmetry.space_group_name_H-M   'P 1'
#
loop_
_entity.id
_entity.type
_entity.pdbx_description
1 polymer ?
#
loop_
_entity_poly.entity_id
_entity_poly.type
_entity_poly.pdbx_seq_one_letter_code
_entity_poly.pdbx_strand_id
1 'polypeptide(L)'
;MQGALSLAAIIGLLLCVLALTPRLATASAPQQAPTAPSQFTTQAQMGFAAGDDWEPSLTTDRNKHVYLLYKHYDVAGQTTCSSCDQHLLLQVSSDSGKTWSAPRPIDPEATKGGQFDPQIVVDPVDGRTVWASFLQNGKSSIAVMKSTDFGQTWSGPTIVENLQRATDKDELAVHGQTIAVAFNAVQKIYAAISHDGGATWTTSLISDGSNQLGWSLGGGAGIDSHGDIFFGFAGYTQNGGAKGPVNLYVAASYDGGATWSLTLAGVSGAPYPCANCGFAFLGAQLTLAVGGDDSVNLLWNSTADQTNYAPERIYFARSTDGGHTYTARQDVSLASSGVEHSFPAITTGGAGDVRIGWMDMRTGAWNLFYRTSTNGGTSWSGETRISSFVPGFSYLTSAGYGLPYGDYFQMAVDSTGATQIGWGESGSYTGPGNIWTSHG
;
A
#
# COMPACT_ATOMS: atom_id res chain seq x y z
N MET A 1 -24.43 -96.01 6.78
CA MET A 1 -24.73 -95.48 8.12
C MET A 1 -24.60 -94.01 8.09
N GLN A 2 -25.71 -93.31 8.27
CA GLN A 2 -25.92 -91.95 8.80
C GLN A 2 -24.91 -90.91 8.36
N GLY A 3 -25.19 -89.81 7.61
CA GLY A 3 -26.43 -89.00 7.64
C GLY A 3 -26.20 -87.77 8.49
N ALA A 4 -25.80 -86.64 7.91
CA ALA A 4 -26.04 -85.32 8.52
C ALA A 4 -26.10 -84.24 7.44
N LEU A 5 -27.29 -83.67 7.32
CA LEU A 5 -27.56 -82.49 6.55
C LEU A 5 -26.92 -81.25 7.23
N SER A 6 -26.28 -80.42 6.46
CA SER A 6 -25.90 -79.09 6.88
C SER A 6 -26.63 -78.00 6.04
N LEU A 7 -27.40 -77.24 6.75
CA LEU A 7 -28.16 -76.06 6.26
C LEU A 7 -27.21 -74.93 5.92
N ALA A 8 -27.16 -74.47 4.68
CA ALA A 8 -26.41 -73.29 4.29
C ALA A 8 -27.31 -72.03 4.41
N ALA A 9 -26.94 -71.16 5.32
CA ALA A 9 -27.56 -69.83 5.45
C ALA A 9 -26.97 -68.87 4.42
N ILE A 10 -27.80 -68.37 3.51
CA ILE A 10 -27.45 -67.33 2.56
C ILE A 10 -27.59 -65.99 3.28
N ILE A 11 -26.46 -65.35 3.58
CA ILE A 11 -26.43 -63.96 4.03
C ILE A 11 -26.38 -63.04 2.79
N GLY A 12 -27.51 -62.38 2.51
CA GLY A 12 -27.59 -61.37 1.49
C GLY A 12 -26.89 -60.09 1.92
N LEU A 13 -25.80 -59.76 1.26
CA LEU A 13 -25.08 -58.47 1.44
C LEU A 13 -25.82 -57.39 0.65
N LEU A 14 -26.54 -56.50 1.35
CA LEU A 14 -27.19 -55.31 0.77
C LEU A 14 -26.09 -54.25 0.58
N LEU A 15 -25.57 -54.08 -0.63
CA LEU A 15 -24.70 -52.95 -0.98
C LEU A 15 -25.55 -51.71 -1.12
N CYS A 16 -25.51 -50.82 -0.10
CA CYS A 16 -25.95 -49.46 -0.22
C CYS A 16 -24.95 -48.66 -1.08
N VAL A 17 -25.25 -48.49 -2.35
CA VAL A 17 -24.52 -47.51 -3.19
C VAL A 17 -25.00 -46.13 -2.81
N LEU A 18 -24.21 -45.45 -1.97
CA LEU A 18 -24.36 -44.01 -1.75
C LEU A 18 -23.91 -43.26 -3.03
N ALA A 19 -24.88 -42.83 -3.82
CA ALA A 19 -24.62 -41.93 -4.93
C ALA A 19 -24.15 -40.57 -4.37
N LEU A 20 -22.85 -40.34 -4.40
CA LEU A 20 -22.26 -39.02 -4.21
C LEU A 20 -22.66 -38.15 -5.43
N THR A 21 -23.73 -37.40 -5.30
CA THR A 21 -24.00 -36.30 -6.25
C THR A 21 -22.97 -35.19 -5.99
N PRO A 22 -22.18 -34.78 -6.99
CA PRO A 22 -21.32 -33.61 -6.84
C PRO A 22 -22.23 -32.39 -6.60
N ARG A 23 -22.12 -31.79 -5.42
CA ARG A 23 -22.67 -30.43 -5.21
C ARG A 23 -21.84 -29.51 -6.11
N LEU A 24 -22.42 -29.08 -7.21
CA LEU A 24 -21.94 -27.92 -7.93
C LEU A 24 -21.93 -26.74 -6.93
N ALA A 25 -20.75 -26.31 -6.55
CA ALA A 25 -20.58 -25.04 -5.86
C ALA A 25 -21.17 -23.97 -6.80
N THR A 26 -22.31 -23.40 -6.42
CA THR A 26 -22.81 -22.20 -7.07
C THR A 26 -21.78 -21.12 -6.79
N ALA A 27 -21.02 -20.70 -7.80
CA ALA A 27 -20.23 -19.51 -7.73
C ALA A 27 -21.18 -18.37 -7.31
N SER A 28 -20.92 -17.77 -6.15
CA SER A 28 -21.63 -16.56 -5.75
C SER A 28 -21.40 -15.53 -6.85
N ALA A 29 -22.48 -14.92 -7.36
CA ALA A 29 -22.36 -13.83 -8.30
C ALA A 29 -21.40 -12.76 -7.72
N PRO A 30 -20.52 -12.15 -8.53
CA PRO A 30 -19.62 -11.13 -8.05
C PRO A 30 -20.46 -10.04 -7.36
N GLN A 31 -20.15 -9.80 -6.09
CA GLN A 31 -20.84 -8.80 -5.29
C GLN A 31 -20.52 -7.44 -5.92
N GLN A 32 -21.51 -6.76 -6.43
CA GLN A 32 -21.34 -5.44 -7.03
C GLN A 32 -20.78 -4.50 -5.96
N ALA A 33 -19.65 -3.86 -6.25
CA ALA A 33 -19.07 -2.91 -5.35
C ALA A 33 -20.08 -1.80 -5.01
N PRO A 34 -20.16 -1.38 -3.73
CA PRO A 34 -20.97 -0.23 -3.37
C PRO A 34 -20.48 1.01 -4.15
N THR A 35 -21.41 1.80 -4.67
CA THR A 35 -21.05 3.06 -5.35
C THR A 35 -20.52 4.08 -4.35
N ALA A 36 -19.41 4.74 -4.69
CA ALA A 36 -18.84 5.79 -3.86
C ALA A 36 -19.84 6.93 -3.64
N PRO A 37 -19.95 7.50 -2.43
CA PRO A 37 -20.76 8.69 -2.17
C PRO A 37 -20.32 9.87 -3.02
N SER A 38 -21.24 10.80 -3.28
CA SER A 38 -21.02 11.94 -4.17
C SER A 38 -20.21 13.08 -3.57
N GLN A 39 -19.94 13.07 -2.26
CA GLN A 39 -19.22 14.15 -1.55
C GLN A 39 -18.38 13.60 -0.42
N PHE A 40 -17.13 14.09 -0.34
CA PHE A 40 -16.25 13.84 0.78
C PHE A 40 -16.59 14.74 1.97
N THR A 41 -16.36 14.23 3.18
CA THR A 41 -16.45 15.02 4.40
C THR A 41 -15.37 16.11 4.42
N THR A 42 -15.62 17.17 5.21
CA THR A 42 -14.52 18.10 5.53
C THR A 42 -13.37 17.34 6.16
N GLN A 43 -12.15 17.65 5.73
CA GLN A 43 -10.95 17.04 6.28
C GLN A 43 -10.88 17.21 7.81
N ALA A 44 -10.49 16.15 8.50
CA ALA A 44 -10.30 16.13 9.94
C ALA A 44 -8.83 15.87 10.27
N GLN A 45 -8.27 16.68 11.18
CA GLN A 45 -6.92 16.46 11.67
C GLN A 45 -6.92 15.28 12.64
N MET A 46 -5.94 14.41 12.46
CA MET A 46 -5.67 13.24 13.30
C MET A 46 -4.37 13.47 14.08
N GLY A 47 -4.07 12.55 15.00
CA GLY A 47 -2.84 12.61 15.75
C GLY A 47 -2.85 13.66 16.87
N PHE A 48 -1.67 14.11 17.23
CA PHE A 48 -1.46 15.12 18.27
C PHE A 48 -1.25 16.51 17.67
N ALA A 49 -1.76 17.53 18.32
CA ALA A 49 -1.48 18.92 17.95
C ALA A 49 -0.01 19.32 18.19
N ALA A 50 0.68 18.61 19.08
CA ALA A 50 2.12 18.74 19.34
C ALA A 50 2.85 17.52 18.75
N GLY A 51 4.01 17.75 18.19
CA GLY A 51 4.75 16.70 17.48
C GLY A 51 4.68 16.88 15.97
N ASP A 52 5.22 15.92 15.26
CA ASP A 52 5.35 15.91 13.80
C ASP A 52 4.91 14.54 13.29
N ASP A 53 3.81 14.49 12.55
CA ASP A 53 3.17 13.24 12.09
C ASP A 53 3.34 13.06 10.59
N TRP A 54 3.78 11.88 10.17
CA TRP A 54 4.15 11.59 8.77
C TRP A 54 3.60 10.25 8.29
N GLU A 55 3.56 10.07 6.98
CA GLU A 55 3.50 8.78 6.29
C GLU A 55 2.35 7.89 6.78
N PRO A 56 1.11 8.31 6.57
CA PRO A 56 -0.03 7.52 7.01
C PRO A 56 -0.25 6.31 6.12
N SER A 57 -0.45 5.16 6.74
CA SER A 57 -0.99 3.96 6.13
C SER A 57 -2.41 3.72 6.62
N LEU A 58 -3.32 3.35 5.71
CA LEU A 58 -4.74 3.24 6.01
C LEU A 58 -5.36 1.99 5.37
N THR A 59 -6.16 1.27 6.14
CA THR A 59 -6.94 0.13 5.67
C THR A 59 -8.31 0.06 6.34
N THR A 60 -9.20 -0.78 5.82
CA THR A 60 -10.57 -0.96 6.34
C THR A 60 -10.92 -2.45 6.43
N ASP A 61 -11.82 -2.79 7.35
CA ASP A 61 -12.37 -4.14 7.45
C ASP A 61 -13.84 -4.23 7.02
N ARG A 62 -14.38 -5.44 7.05
CA ARG A 62 -15.81 -5.67 6.71
C ARG A 62 -16.79 -5.25 7.81
N ASN A 63 -16.28 -4.74 8.96
CA ASN A 63 -17.06 -4.43 10.14
C ASN A 63 -17.10 -2.93 10.46
N LYS A 64 -16.85 -2.09 9.44
CA LYS A 64 -16.81 -0.62 9.54
C LYS A 64 -15.62 -0.06 10.30
N HIS A 65 -14.61 -0.87 10.64
CA HIS A 65 -13.41 -0.29 11.20
C HIS A 65 -12.54 0.31 10.10
N VAL A 66 -11.93 1.42 10.44
CA VAL A 66 -10.89 2.08 9.66
C VAL A 66 -9.66 2.16 10.56
N TYR A 67 -8.55 1.68 10.06
CA TYR A 67 -7.27 1.68 10.78
C TYR A 67 -6.36 2.70 10.15
N LEU A 68 -5.80 3.59 10.95
CA LEU A 68 -4.85 4.61 10.53
C LEU A 68 -3.60 4.46 11.37
N LEU A 69 -2.50 4.10 10.70
CA LEU A 69 -1.18 3.92 11.29
C LEU A 69 -0.23 4.96 10.68
N TYR A 70 0.50 5.70 11.51
CA TYR A 70 1.35 6.76 11.02
C TYR A 70 2.58 6.96 11.89
N LYS A 71 3.60 7.56 11.31
CA LYS A 71 4.83 7.94 11.99
C LYS A 71 4.62 9.18 12.85
N HIS A 72 5.10 9.15 14.10
CA HIS A 72 5.07 10.26 15.04
C HIS A 72 6.47 10.60 15.56
N TYR A 73 6.76 11.89 15.64
CA TYR A 73 7.90 12.46 16.35
C TYR A 73 7.38 13.36 17.46
N ASP A 74 7.82 13.15 18.70
CA ASP A 74 7.31 13.89 19.86
C ASP A 74 7.64 15.39 19.83
N VAL A 75 8.65 15.79 19.06
CA VAL A 75 9.06 17.19 18.93
C VAL A 75 8.88 17.66 17.50
N ALA A 76 7.99 18.62 17.31
CA ALA A 76 7.66 19.19 16.01
C ALA A 76 8.91 19.72 15.28
N GLY A 77 9.02 19.38 13.99
CA GLY A 77 10.10 19.85 13.12
C GLY A 77 11.48 19.27 13.42
N GLN A 78 11.59 18.28 14.28
CA GLN A 78 12.87 17.61 14.59
C GLN A 78 12.99 16.25 13.92
N THR A 79 13.26 16.25 12.64
CA THR A 79 13.41 15.04 11.83
C THR A 79 14.72 14.28 12.07
N THR A 80 15.68 14.90 12.76
CA THR A 80 17.04 14.37 12.99
C THR A 80 17.39 14.18 14.46
N CYS A 81 16.43 14.30 15.36
CA CYS A 81 16.67 14.16 16.78
C CYS A 81 16.90 12.69 17.15
N SER A 82 18.14 12.33 17.50
CA SER A 82 18.47 10.97 17.93
C SER A 82 17.92 10.57 19.31
N SER A 83 17.42 11.54 20.06
CA SER A 83 16.81 11.35 21.39
C SER A 83 15.30 11.55 21.39
N CYS A 84 14.70 11.97 20.27
CA CYS A 84 13.25 12.07 20.15
C CYS A 84 12.63 10.69 20.13
N ASP A 85 11.52 10.58 20.79
CA ASP A 85 10.70 9.39 20.71
C ASP A 85 10.09 9.28 19.31
N GLN A 86 10.36 8.18 18.63
CA GLN A 86 9.95 7.94 17.25
C GLN A 86 9.09 6.68 17.20
N HIS A 87 7.77 6.87 17.24
CA HIS A 87 6.82 5.77 17.28
C HIS A 87 5.94 5.70 16.05
N LEU A 88 5.33 4.55 15.88
CA LEU A 88 4.13 4.42 15.07
C LEU A 88 2.90 4.48 15.96
N LEU A 89 1.99 5.39 15.62
CA LEU A 89 0.74 5.57 16.31
C LEU A 89 -0.42 5.00 15.50
N LEU A 90 -1.26 4.25 16.19
CA LEU A 90 -2.49 3.67 15.65
C LEU A 90 -3.70 4.42 16.20
N GLN A 91 -4.61 4.79 15.29
CA GLN A 91 -5.98 5.19 15.61
C GLN A 91 -6.96 4.27 14.87
N VAL A 92 -8.05 3.92 15.52
CA VAL A 92 -9.08 3.05 14.96
C VAL A 92 -10.42 3.76 15.06
N SER A 93 -11.14 3.80 13.94
CA SER A 93 -12.57 4.13 13.90
C SER A 93 -13.37 2.82 13.86
N SER A 94 -14.50 2.77 14.53
CA SER A 94 -15.46 1.64 14.46
C SER A 94 -16.77 2.00 13.77
N ASP A 95 -16.83 3.16 13.13
CA ASP A 95 -18.05 3.73 12.53
C ASP A 95 -17.80 4.36 11.14
N SER A 96 -16.91 3.74 10.37
CA SER A 96 -16.53 4.17 9.01
C SER A 96 -15.93 5.58 8.96
N GLY A 97 -15.00 5.88 9.87
CA GLY A 97 -14.24 7.12 9.86
C GLY A 97 -14.93 8.32 10.50
N LYS A 98 -16.12 8.15 11.09
CA LYS A 98 -16.86 9.27 11.72
C LYS A 98 -16.29 9.69 13.05
N THR A 99 -15.88 8.72 13.87
CA THR A 99 -15.21 8.95 15.15
C THR A 99 -13.97 8.07 15.27
N TRP A 100 -12.97 8.51 16.01
CA TRP A 100 -11.68 7.85 16.13
C TRP A 100 -11.26 7.66 17.59
N SER A 101 -10.57 6.56 17.86
CA SER A 101 -9.91 6.35 19.14
C SER A 101 -8.83 7.40 19.38
N ALA A 102 -8.40 7.57 20.63
CA ALA A 102 -7.17 8.28 20.91
C ALA A 102 -5.99 7.57 20.23
N PRO A 103 -4.96 8.32 19.75
CA PRO A 103 -3.74 7.71 19.22
C PRO A 103 -3.01 6.93 20.30
N ARG A 104 -2.45 5.77 19.92
CA ARG A 104 -1.67 4.92 20.80
C ARG A 104 -0.54 4.22 20.05
N PRO A 105 0.62 3.97 20.67
CA PRO A 105 1.66 3.18 20.03
C PRO A 105 1.13 1.81 19.62
N ILE A 106 1.47 1.36 18.41
CA ILE A 106 1.15 0.01 17.95
C ILE A 106 1.99 -1.02 18.71
N ASP A 107 3.23 -0.68 19.00
CA ASP A 107 4.18 -1.46 19.79
C ASP A 107 4.64 -0.60 20.97
N PRO A 108 4.02 -0.74 22.16
CA PRO A 108 4.40 0.02 23.36
C PRO A 108 5.79 -0.37 23.90
N GLU A 109 6.30 -1.54 23.51
CA GLU A 109 7.63 -2.03 23.89
C GLU A 109 8.71 -1.64 22.86
N ALA A 110 8.37 -0.75 21.90
CA ALA A 110 9.29 -0.29 20.88
C ALA A 110 10.60 0.21 21.50
N THR A 111 11.68 -0.41 21.06
CA THR A 111 13.01 -0.15 21.59
C THR A 111 13.76 0.88 20.78
N LYS A 112 14.98 1.16 21.19
CA LYS A 112 15.91 2.17 20.67
C LYS A 112 16.00 2.19 19.14
N GLY A 113 16.01 3.37 18.56
CA GLY A 113 16.29 3.59 17.15
C GLY A 113 15.10 3.98 16.30
N GLY A 114 13.88 3.93 16.85
CA GLY A 114 12.64 4.36 16.20
C GLY A 114 12.06 3.37 15.19
N GLN A 115 10.81 3.65 14.82
CA GLN A 115 10.01 2.92 13.83
C GLN A 115 9.66 3.85 12.67
N PHE A 116 9.58 3.34 11.43
CA PHE A 116 9.40 4.16 10.22
C PHE A 116 8.59 3.41 9.17
N ASP A 117 8.09 4.13 8.18
CA ASP A 117 7.46 3.66 6.96
C ASP A 117 6.36 2.60 7.24
N PRO A 118 5.29 2.95 7.99
CA PRO A 118 4.27 1.97 8.36
C PRO A 118 3.45 1.50 7.17
N GLN A 119 3.11 0.21 7.18
CA GLN A 119 2.08 -0.39 6.33
C GLN A 119 1.05 -1.08 7.20
N ILE A 120 -0.24 -0.98 6.85
CA ILE A 120 -1.33 -1.68 7.53
C ILE A 120 -2.32 -2.24 6.51
N VAL A 121 -2.62 -3.54 6.61
CA VAL A 121 -3.47 -4.25 5.66
C VAL A 121 -4.42 -5.18 6.42
N VAL A 122 -5.70 -5.17 6.06
CA VAL A 122 -6.67 -6.19 6.49
C VAL A 122 -6.61 -7.35 5.52
N ASP A 123 -6.54 -8.57 6.03
CA ASP A 123 -6.59 -9.77 5.20
C ASP A 123 -7.92 -9.81 4.41
N PRO A 124 -7.88 -9.76 3.08
CA PRO A 124 -9.09 -9.74 2.25
C PRO A 124 -9.87 -11.05 2.31
N VAL A 125 -9.28 -12.16 2.74
CA VAL A 125 -9.95 -13.46 2.83
C VAL A 125 -10.94 -13.49 3.99
N ASP A 126 -10.50 -13.16 5.19
CA ASP A 126 -11.37 -13.14 6.37
C ASP A 126 -12.04 -11.77 6.62
N GLY A 127 -11.48 -10.70 6.05
CA GLY A 127 -11.97 -9.33 6.20
C GLY A 127 -11.94 -8.82 7.64
N ARG A 128 -11.03 -9.33 8.46
CA ARG A 128 -10.95 -9.06 9.90
C ARG A 128 -9.55 -9.01 10.47
N THR A 129 -8.69 -9.97 10.13
CA THR A 129 -7.30 -10.00 10.61
C THR A 129 -6.53 -8.83 10.04
N VAL A 130 -5.89 -8.07 10.92
CA VAL A 130 -5.12 -6.88 10.57
C VAL A 130 -3.63 -7.17 10.73
N TRP A 131 -2.88 -6.87 9.70
CA TRP A 131 -1.44 -6.97 9.68
C TRP A 131 -0.81 -5.60 9.56
N ALA A 132 0.31 -5.41 10.21
CA ALA A 132 1.13 -4.22 10.07
C ALA A 132 2.59 -4.62 9.82
N SER A 133 3.27 -3.93 8.92
CA SER A 133 4.72 -4.01 8.77
C SER A 133 5.34 -2.63 8.91
N PHE A 134 6.60 -2.59 9.31
CA PHE A 134 7.34 -1.35 9.47
C PHE A 134 8.83 -1.59 9.62
N LEU A 135 9.60 -0.55 9.36
CA LEU A 135 11.02 -0.53 9.65
C LEU A 135 11.22 -0.30 11.14
N GLN A 136 12.12 -1.07 11.76
CA GLN A 136 12.43 -0.97 13.18
C GLN A 136 13.95 -0.90 13.40
N ASN A 137 14.38 -0.60 14.62
CA ASN A 137 15.79 -0.51 15.02
C ASN A 137 16.62 0.46 14.15
N GLY A 138 16.06 1.64 13.89
CA GLY A 138 16.73 2.64 13.06
C GLY A 138 16.87 2.22 11.60
N LYS A 139 15.83 1.59 11.04
CA LYS A 139 15.75 1.11 9.66
C LYS A 139 16.71 -0.07 9.35
N SER A 140 17.10 -0.85 10.35
CA SER A 140 17.94 -2.04 10.15
C SER A 140 17.16 -3.36 10.18
N SER A 141 15.89 -3.33 10.52
CA SER A 141 15.04 -4.51 10.63
C SER A 141 13.67 -4.26 10.04
N ILE A 142 13.07 -5.31 9.48
CA ILE A 142 11.67 -5.35 9.07
C ILE A 142 10.89 -6.08 10.15
N ALA A 143 9.87 -5.43 10.70
CA ALA A 143 9.00 -5.99 11.73
C ALA A 143 7.58 -6.18 11.20
N VAL A 144 6.92 -7.24 11.67
CA VAL A 144 5.52 -7.53 11.34
C VAL A 144 4.74 -7.78 12.63
N MET A 145 3.55 -7.22 12.72
CA MET A 145 2.60 -7.43 13.80
C MET A 145 1.24 -7.88 13.26
N LYS A 146 0.46 -8.58 14.10
CA LYS A 146 -0.85 -9.13 13.76
C LYS A 146 -1.86 -8.84 14.86
N SER A 147 -3.08 -8.44 14.47
CA SER A 147 -4.24 -8.33 15.35
C SER A 147 -5.40 -9.16 14.80
N THR A 148 -6.12 -9.85 15.70
CA THR A 148 -7.35 -10.61 15.36
C THR A 148 -8.59 -10.09 16.08
N ASP A 149 -8.46 -8.97 16.79
CA ASP A 149 -9.48 -8.36 17.63
C ASP A 149 -9.73 -6.88 17.28
N PHE A 150 -9.70 -6.57 15.98
CA PHE A 150 -9.95 -5.22 15.46
C PHE A 150 -8.92 -4.19 15.93
N GLY A 151 -7.67 -4.57 16.00
CA GLY A 151 -6.57 -3.69 16.39
C GLY A 151 -6.51 -3.39 17.88
N GLN A 152 -7.30 -4.06 18.75
CA GLN A 152 -7.26 -3.80 20.19
C GLN A 152 -5.97 -4.33 20.80
N THR A 153 -5.58 -5.54 20.44
CA THR A 153 -4.29 -6.13 20.84
C THR A 153 -3.50 -6.60 19.62
N TRP A 154 -2.19 -6.63 19.78
CA TRP A 154 -1.26 -7.00 18.70
C TRP A 154 -0.30 -8.06 19.21
N SER A 155 -0.03 -9.06 18.39
CA SER A 155 1.04 -10.03 18.57
C SER A 155 2.28 -9.64 17.79
N GLY A 156 3.45 -9.89 18.34
CA GLY A 156 4.74 -9.47 17.78
C GLY A 156 5.35 -8.33 18.59
N PRO A 157 6.27 -7.52 18.03
CA PRO A 157 6.73 -7.59 16.65
C PRO A 157 7.57 -8.84 16.36
N THR A 158 7.31 -9.48 15.21
CA THR A 158 8.18 -10.51 14.65
C THR A 158 9.17 -9.83 13.70
N ILE A 159 10.46 -9.98 13.95
CA ILE A 159 11.49 -9.50 13.03
C ILE A 159 11.60 -10.52 11.90
N VAL A 160 11.14 -10.14 10.71
CA VAL A 160 11.12 -11.02 9.54
C VAL A 160 12.39 -10.92 8.70
N GLU A 161 13.10 -9.79 8.85
CA GLU A 161 14.42 -9.59 8.26
C GLU A 161 15.24 -8.67 9.14
N ASN A 162 16.54 -8.97 9.24
CA ASN A 162 17.50 -8.19 9.98
C ASN A 162 18.73 -7.92 9.10
N LEU A 163 18.71 -6.79 8.43
CA LEU A 163 19.74 -6.40 7.50
C LEU A 163 20.84 -5.60 8.22
N GLN A 164 22.08 -5.92 7.91
CA GLN A 164 23.24 -5.14 8.37
C GLN A 164 23.30 -3.72 7.79
N ARG A 165 22.31 -3.35 6.95
CA ARG A 165 22.23 -2.08 6.24
C ARG A 165 20.86 -1.47 6.44
N ALA A 166 20.81 -0.13 6.43
CA ALA A 166 19.53 0.59 6.46
C ALA A 166 18.64 0.19 5.27
N THR A 167 17.39 -0.10 5.58
CA THR A 167 16.30 -0.33 4.64
C THR A 167 15.43 0.91 4.50
N ASP A 168 14.56 0.93 3.51
CA ASP A 168 13.58 1.99 3.29
C ASP A 168 12.36 1.42 2.59
N LYS A 169 11.16 2.02 2.75
CA LYS A 169 9.96 1.69 2.01
C LYS A 169 9.61 0.19 2.02
N ASP A 170 9.15 -0.32 3.14
CA ASP A 170 8.52 -1.63 3.15
C ASP A 170 7.09 -1.57 2.60
N GLU A 171 6.70 -2.62 1.86
CA GLU A 171 5.39 -2.77 1.23
C GLU A 171 4.77 -4.11 1.62
N LEU A 172 3.58 -4.07 2.22
CA LEU A 172 2.90 -5.23 2.78
C LEU A 172 1.75 -5.72 1.90
N ALA A 173 1.77 -7.01 1.56
CA ALA A 173 0.64 -7.70 0.93
C ALA A 173 0.21 -8.90 1.77
N VAL A 174 -1.10 -9.13 1.84
CA VAL A 174 -1.70 -10.23 2.61
C VAL A 174 -2.82 -10.89 1.81
N HIS A 175 -2.86 -12.21 1.82
CA HIS A 175 -3.99 -12.99 1.34
C HIS A 175 -4.04 -14.34 2.07
N GLY A 176 -4.90 -14.43 3.09
CA GLY A 176 -5.08 -15.63 3.92
C GLY A 176 -3.82 -15.99 4.69
N GLN A 177 -3.22 -17.16 4.38
CA GLN A 177 -2.00 -17.61 5.04
C GLN A 177 -0.72 -17.02 4.42
N THR A 178 -0.83 -16.38 3.26
CA THR A 178 0.32 -15.78 2.58
C THR A 178 0.44 -14.32 2.98
N ILE A 179 1.59 -13.98 3.54
CA ILE A 179 1.99 -12.63 3.89
C ILE A 179 3.33 -12.35 3.21
N ALA A 180 3.43 -11.24 2.50
CA ALA A 180 4.65 -10.85 1.82
C ALA A 180 4.98 -9.40 2.13
N VAL A 181 6.25 -9.13 2.49
CA VAL A 181 6.76 -7.79 2.75
C VAL A 181 7.94 -7.55 1.83
N ALA A 182 7.79 -6.66 0.85
CA ALA A 182 8.92 -6.19 0.05
C ALA A 182 9.62 -5.03 0.76
N PHE A 183 10.93 -4.92 0.58
CA PHE A 183 11.75 -3.84 1.13
C PHE A 183 13.02 -3.68 0.30
N ASN A 184 13.61 -2.49 0.35
CA ASN A 184 14.88 -2.27 -0.31
C ASN A 184 16.07 -2.43 0.64
N ALA A 185 17.22 -2.73 0.06
CA ALA A 185 18.52 -2.58 0.69
C ALA A 185 19.40 -1.81 -0.30
N VAL A 186 19.29 -0.49 -0.26
CA VAL A 186 19.90 0.46 -1.19
C VAL A 186 19.40 0.25 -2.62
N GLN A 187 20.12 -0.50 -3.48
CA GLN A 187 19.77 -0.76 -4.87
C GLN A 187 18.93 -2.02 -5.06
N LYS A 188 19.02 -2.95 -4.09
CA LYS A 188 18.35 -4.25 -4.20
C LYS A 188 16.96 -4.21 -3.58
N ILE A 189 16.06 -4.99 -4.16
CA ILE A 189 14.74 -5.24 -3.61
C ILE A 189 14.65 -6.71 -3.21
N TYR A 190 14.13 -6.95 -2.01
CA TYR A 190 13.87 -8.27 -1.44
C TYR A 190 12.41 -8.41 -1.05
N ALA A 191 11.96 -9.63 -0.85
CA ALA A 191 10.69 -9.93 -0.19
C ALA A 191 10.91 -10.96 0.92
N ALA A 192 10.40 -10.68 2.12
CA ALA A 192 10.20 -11.67 3.18
C ALA A 192 8.77 -12.22 3.06
N ILE A 193 8.63 -13.54 2.99
CA ILE A 193 7.36 -14.20 2.68
C ILE A 193 7.10 -15.30 3.69
N SER A 194 5.85 -15.35 4.16
CA SER A 194 5.29 -16.43 4.96
C SER A 194 4.11 -17.07 4.22
N HIS A 195 3.99 -18.39 4.28
CA HIS A 195 2.85 -19.15 3.76
C HIS A 195 2.04 -19.86 4.87
N ASP A 196 2.35 -19.59 6.13
CA ASP A 196 1.77 -20.24 7.31
C ASP A 196 1.20 -19.23 8.33
N GLY A 197 0.72 -18.08 7.83
CA GLY A 197 0.10 -17.07 8.68
C GLY A 197 1.08 -16.33 9.58
N GLY A 198 2.33 -16.17 9.13
CA GLY A 198 3.39 -15.44 9.83
C GLY A 198 4.19 -16.27 10.82
N ALA A 199 4.03 -17.63 10.84
CA ALA A 199 4.77 -18.48 11.76
C ALA A 199 6.23 -18.69 11.32
N THR A 200 6.46 -18.86 10.00
CA THR A 200 7.81 -18.96 9.43
C THR A 200 7.96 -18.02 8.24
N TRP A 201 9.20 -17.59 7.99
CA TRP A 201 9.52 -16.60 6.94
C TRP A 201 10.72 -17.05 6.12
N THR A 202 10.65 -16.76 4.82
CA THR A 202 11.77 -16.92 3.89
C THR A 202 11.98 -15.63 3.13
N THR A 203 13.25 -15.28 2.86
CA THR A 203 13.57 -14.07 2.10
C THR A 203 14.08 -14.46 0.72
N SER A 204 13.52 -13.82 -0.32
CA SER A 204 13.94 -13.95 -1.70
C SER A 204 14.39 -12.62 -2.28
N LEU A 205 15.26 -12.66 -3.29
CA LEU A 205 15.75 -11.49 -4.03
C LEU A 205 14.82 -11.22 -5.20
N ILE A 206 14.17 -10.04 -5.20
CA ILE A 206 13.34 -9.57 -6.32
C ILE A 206 14.21 -8.94 -7.41
N SER A 207 15.11 -8.03 -7.04
CA SER A 207 16.00 -7.34 -7.96
C SER A 207 17.38 -7.17 -7.34
N ASP A 208 18.41 -7.50 -8.09
CA ASP A 208 19.81 -7.33 -7.67
C ASP A 208 20.35 -5.89 -7.88
N GLY A 209 19.51 -5.01 -8.40
CA GLY A 209 19.85 -3.63 -8.72
C GLY A 209 20.69 -3.49 -10.00
N SER A 210 20.79 -4.53 -10.83
CA SER A 210 21.55 -4.47 -12.09
C SER A 210 20.96 -3.51 -13.12
N ASN A 211 19.65 -3.17 -12.98
CA ASN A 211 18.94 -2.30 -13.90
C ASN A 211 19.02 -0.81 -13.50
N GLN A 212 19.58 -0.47 -12.35
CA GLN A 212 19.72 0.90 -11.86
C GLN A 212 21.00 1.07 -11.02
N LEU A 213 21.55 2.28 -11.00
CA LEU A 213 22.75 2.61 -10.24
C LEU A 213 22.43 3.32 -8.90
N GLY A 214 21.24 3.88 -8.79
CA GLY A 214 20.74 4.56 -7.59
C GLY A 214 19.91 3.64 -6.70
N TRP A 215 19.14 4.23 -5.83
CA TRP A 215 18.24 3.49 -4.93
C TRP A 215 17.09 2.85 -5.69
N SER A 216 16.55 1.79 -5.07
CA SER A 216 15.21 1.26 -5.41
C SER A 216 14.28 1.56 -4.25
N LEU A 217 13.10 2.10 -4.52
CA LEU A 217 12.11 2.45 -3.48
C LEU A 217 10.79 1.73 -3.77
N GLY A 218 10.28 1.02 -2.79
CA GLY A 218 8.98 0.35 -2.86
C GLY A 218 7.82 1.34 -3.04
N GLY A 219 6.73 0.86 -3.63
CA GLY A 219 5.52 1.63 -3.83
C GLY A 219 4.34 0.75 -4.24
N GLY A 220 3.69 0.12 -3.26
CA GLY A 220 2.50 -0.70 -3.46
C GLY A 220 2.75 -2.20 -3.59
N ALA A 221 1.81 -2.97 -3.04
CA ALA A 221 1.86 -4.41 -2.97
C ALA A 221 0.47 -5.03 -3.13
N GLY A 222 0.39 -6.26 -3.59
CA GLY A 222 -0.85 -7.01 -3.65
C GLY A 222 -0.63 -8.50 -3.88
N ILE A 223 -1.60 -9.30 -3.44
CA ILE A 223 -1.69 -10.74 -3.74
C ILE A 223 -3.08 -10.96 -4.30
N ASP A 224 -3.18 -11.65 -5.45
CA ASP A 224 -4.46 -11.97 -6.06
C ASP A 224 -5.09 -13.25 -5.48
N SER A 225 -6.27 -13.63 -5.98
CA SER A 225 -6.97 -14.82 -5.50
C SER A 225 -6.30 -16.14 -5.88
N HIS A 226 -5.35 -16.13 -6.82
CA HIS A 226 -4.56 -17.28 -7.24
C HIS A 226 -3.30 -17.45 -6.36
N GLY A 227 -2.94 -16.43 -5.57
CA GLY A 227 -1.75 -16.40 -4.74
C GLY A 227 -0.54 -15.79 -5.46
N ASP A 228 -0.75 -15.17 -6.61
CA ASP A 228 0.30 -14.45 -7.34
C ASP A 228 0.60 -13.13 -6.61
N ILE A 229 1.89 -12.85 -6.42
CA ILE A 229 2.37 -11.73 -5.60
C ILE A 229 2.92 -10.63 -6.50
N PHE A 230 2.50 -9.38 -6.25
CA PHE A 230 2.90 -8.21 -7.03
C PHE A 230 3.48 -7.12 -6.13
N PHE A 231 4.61 -6.55 -6.56
CA PHE A 231 5.20 -5.36 -5.93
C PHE A 231 5.57 -4.32 -6.98
N GLY A 232 5.25 -3.05 -6.70
CA GLY A 232 5.74 -1.91 -7.46
C GLY A 232 7.03 -1.36 -6.85
N PHE A 233 7.95 -0.85 -7.67
CA PHE A 233 9.07 -0.09 -7.18
C PHE A 233 9.64 0.89 -8.22
N ALA A 234 10.26 1.96 -7.73
CA ALA A 234 10.99 2.93 -8.51
C ALA A 234 12.49 2.66 -8.42
N GLY A 235 13.19 2.58 -9.55
CA GLY A 235 14.64 2.39 -9.63
C GLY A 235 15.31 3.62 -10.22
N TYR A 236 16.16 4.30 -9.44
CA TYR A 236 16.90 5.48 -9.85
C TYR A 236 18.14 5.10 -10.65
N THR A 237 18.44 5.81 -11.72
CA THR A 237 19.47 5.40 -12.68
C THR A 237 20.85 6.03 -12.44
N GLN A 238 20.98 6.99 -11.52
CA GLN A 238 22.25 7.61 -11.19
C GLN A 238 22.76 7.17 -9.82
N ASN A 239 24.07 6.93 -9.73
CA ASN A 239 24.70 6.54 -8.48
C ASN A 239 24.59 7.63 -7.39
N GLY A 240 24.46 7.22 -6.15
CA GLY A 240 24.45 8.09 -4.97
C GLY A 240 23.08 8.46 -4.44
N GLY A 241 22.11 7.56 -4.49
CA GLY A 241 20.81 7.71 -3.85
C GLY A 241 19.65 7.77 -4.84
N ALA A 242 18.57 8.48 -4.48
CA ALA A 242 17.43 8.72 -5.35
C ALA A 242 17.75 9.88 -6.31
N LYS A 243 18.46 9.59 -7.38
CA LYS A 243 18.98 10.56 -8.36
C LYS A 243 18.83 10.10 -9.80
N GLY A 244 18.69 11.08 -10.70
CA GLY A 244 18.61 10.86 -12.14
C GLY A 244 17.24 10.39 -12.61
N PRO A 245 17.12 10.01 -13.88
CA PRO A 245 15.92 9.39 -14.44
C PRO A 245 15.51 8.16 -13.66
N VAL A 246 14.21 7.86 -13.67
CA VAL A 246 13.60 6.79 -12.86
C VAL A 246 12.97 5.75 -13.77
N ASN A 247 13.27 4.49 -13.53
CA ASN A 247 12.57 3.35 -14.11
C ASN A 247 11.55 2.82 -13.10
N LEU A 248 10.32 2.60 -13.55
CA LEU A 248 9.22 2.10 -12.73
C LEU A 248 8.96 0.64 -13.10
N TYR A 249 9.07 -0.25 -12.13
CA TYR A 249 8.95 -1.69 -12.31
C TYR A 249 7.78 -2.27 -11.55
N VAL A 250 7.18 -3.31 -12.11
CA VAL A 250 6.33 -4.25 -11.39
C VAL A 250 7.07 -5.59 -11.32
N ALA A 251 7.24 -6.10 -10.12
CA ALA A 251 7.71 -7.44 -9.86
C ALA A 251 6.51 -8.35 -9.66
N ALA A 252 6.48 -9.50 -10.32
CA ALA A 252 5.46 -10.52 -10.18
C ALA A 252 6.09 -11.89 -9.87
N SER A 253 5.50 -12.61 -8.92
CA SER A 253 5.83 -14.01 -8.63
C SER A 253 4.58 -14.86 -8.75
N TYR A 254 4.70 -15.97 -9.50
CA TYR A 254 3.64 -16.94 -9.76
C TYR A 254 3.90 -18.28 -9.06
N ASP A 255 4.88 -18.32 -8.16
CA ASP A 255 5.34 -19.52 -7.46
C ASP A 255 5.54 -19.28 -5.95
N GLY A 256 4.74 -18.35 -5.40
CA GLY A 256 4.78 -18.04 -3.97
C GLY A 256 6.03 -17.28 -3.53
N GLY A 257 6.65 -16.52 -4.42
CA GLY A 257 7.82 -15.70 -4.12
C GLY A 257 9.16 -16.41 -4.29
N ALA A 258 9.19 -17.63 -4.85
CA ALA A 258 10.42 -18.34 -5.10
C ALA A 258 11.21 -17.72 -6.26
N THR A 259 10.51 -17.30 -7.32
CA THR A 259 11.09 -16.59 -8.46
C THR A 259 10.29 -15.34 -8.82
N TRP A 260 10.94 -14.37 -9.47
CA TRP A 260 10.37 -13.08 -9.80
C TRP A 260 10.61 -12.72 -11.26
N SER A 261 9.57 -12.18 -11.90
CA SER A 261 9.64 -11.51 -13.19
C SER A 261 9.49 -10.00 -13.01
N LEU A 262 10.25 -9.21 -13.79
CA LEU A 262 10.20 -7.75 -13.76
C LEU A 262 9.62 -7.21 -15.07
N THR A 263 8.58 -6.39 -14.95
CA THR A 263 7.99 -5.65 -16.08
C THR A 263 8.28 -4.16 -15.90
N LEU A 264 8.87 -3.52 -16.91
CA LEU A 264 9.05 -2.08 -16.94
C LEU A 264 7.70 -1.41 -17.28
N ALA A 265 7.05 -0.84 -16.26
CA ALA A 265 5.76 -0.18 -16.40
C ALA A 265 5.86 1.24 -16.96
N GLY A 266 6.97 1.94 -16.66
CA GLY A 266 7.17 3.30 -17.11
C GLY A 266 8.59 3.79 -16.88
N VAL A 267 8.87 4.96 -17.45
CA VAL A 267 10.13 5.68 -17.25
C VAL A 267 9.81 7.16 -17.06
N SER A 268 10.65 7.85 -16.29
CA SER A 268 10.53 9.28 -16.05
C SER A 268 11.89 9.95 -16.24
N GLY A 269 11.87 11.23 -16.63
CA GLY A 269 13.04 12.08 -16.51
C GLY A 269 13.46 12.27 -15.05
N ALA A 270 14.64 12.83 -14.83
CA ALA A 270 15.10 13.16 -13.49
C ALA A 270 14.17 14.19 -12.84
N PRO A 271 13.78 14.00 -11.56
CA PRO A 271 13.03 15.00 -10.82
C PRO A 271 13.88 16.23 -10.52
N TYR A 272 13.24 17.32 -10.09
CA TYR A 272 13.95 18.50 -9.62
C TYR A 272 14.92 18.14 -8.48
N PRO A 273 16.18 18.62 -8.54
CA PRO A 273 17.13 18.32 -7.50
C PRO A 273 16.73 18.99 -6.19
N CYS A 274 16.82 18.24 -5.11
CA CYS A 274 16.74 18.79 -3.79
C CYS A 274 18.12 19.30 -3.32
N ALA A 275 18.28 20.61 -3.16
CA ALA A 275 19.56 21.20 -2.86
C ALA A 275 20.17 20.78 -1.51
N ASN A 276 19.34 20.44 -0.53
CA ASN A 276 19.77 20.17 0.85
C ASN A 276 19.42 18.76 1.38
N CYS A 277 18.81 17.89 0.60
CA CYS A 277 18.38 16.58 1.04
C CYS A 277 19.17 15.50 0.38
N GLY A 278 20.11 15.19 0.05
CA GLY A 278 20.87 14.05 -0.52
C GLY A 278 20.12 13.18 -1.54
N PHE A 279 18.80 13.42 -1.76
CA PHE A 279 17.94 12.69 -2.68
C PHE A 279 16.75 13.57 -3.13
N ALA A 280 16.14 13.19 -4.24
CA ALA A 280 15.01 13.91 -4.83
C ALA A 280 13.70 13.18 -4.48
N PHE A 281 12.97 13.70 -3.50
CA PHE A 281 11.74 13.10 -3.00
C PHE A 281 10.58 13.14 -3.99
N LEU A 282 10.53 14.13 -4.83
CA LEU A 282 9.47 14.30 -5.83
C LEU A 282 9.80 13.56 -7.13
N GLY A 283 10.57 12.49 -7.07
CA GLY A 283 10.77 11.63 -8.22
C GLY A 283 9.55 10.79 -8.52
N ALA A 284 9.55 10.16 -9.68
CA ALA A 284 8.48 9.27 -10.08
C ALA A 284 8.33 8.12 -9.08
N GLN A 285 7.11 7.92 -8.62
CA GLN A 285 6.69 6.83 -7.72
C GLN A 285 5.64 6.00 -8.42
N LEU A 286 5.63 4.70 -8.15
CA LEU A 286 4.62 3.78 -8.65
C LEU A 286 3.94 3.11 -7.48
N THR A 287 2.63 3.06 -7.48
CA THR A 287 1.82 2.28 -6.55
C THR A 287 0.91 1.34 -7.33
N LEU A 288 0.46 0.26 -6.69
CA LEU A 288 -0.45 -0.70 -7.29
C LEU A 288 -1.51 -1.20 -6.32
N ALA A 289 -2.62 -1.68 -6.87
CA ALA A 289 -3.64 -2.40 -6.14
C ALA A 289 -4.18 -3.56 -6.97
N VAL A 290 -4.39 -4.69 -6.33
CA VAL A 290 -5.07 -5.85 -6.93
C VAL A 290 -6.56 -5.70 -6.74
N GLY A 291 -7.33 -5.77 -7.83
CA GLY A 291 -8.78 -5.64 -7.83
C GLY A 291 -9.48 -6.92 -7.38
N GLY A 292 -10.75 -6.81 -7.00
CA GLY A 292 -11.59 -7.97 -6.67
C GLY A 292 -11.89 -8.88 -7.88
N ASP A 293 -11.39 -8.55 -9.06
CA ASP A 293 -11.41 -9.34 -10.29
C ASP A 293 -9.99 -9.79 -10.71
N ASP A 294 -9.08 -9.84 -9.75
CA ASP A 294 -7.66 -10.20 -9.92
C ASP A 294 -6.90 -9.31 -10.92
N SER A 295 -7.46 -8.16 -11.28
CA SER A 295 -6.76 -7.19 -12.10
C SER A 295 -5.65 -6.50 -11.30
N VAL A 296 -4.49 -6.29 -11.91
CA VAL A 296 -3.40 -5.50 -11.34
C VAL A 296 -3.49 -4.08 -11.89
N ASN A 297 -3.77 -3.12 -11.02
CA ASN A 297 -4.00 -1.73 -11.36
C ASN A 297 -2.81 -0.89 -10.90
N LEU A 298 -2.19 -0.15 -11.82
CA LEU A 298 -1.01 0.66 -11.57
C LEU A 298 -1.36 2.14 -11.63
N LEU A 299 -0.81 2.91 -10.72
CA LEU A 299 -0.83 4.37 -10.75
C LEU A 299 0.56 4.91 -10.47
N TRP A 300 1.01 5.88 -11.25
CA TRP A 300 2.33 6.49 -11.05
C TRP A 300 2.38 7.94 -11.51
N ASN A 301 3.30 8.70 -10.95
CA ASN A 301 3.69 9.99 -11.49
C ASN A 301 4.94 9.83 -12.36
N SER A 302 5.01 10.52 -13.47
CA SER A 302 6.20 10.61 -14.33
C SER A 302 6.12 11.79 -15.29
N THR A 303 7.28 12.19 -15.81
CA THR A 303 7.33 13.16 -16.90
C THR A 303 6.71 12.58 -18.18
N ALA A 304 6.10 13.42 -18.99
CA ALA A 304 5.37 12.96 -20.18
C ALA A 304 6.26 12.29 -21.21
N ASP A 305 7.47 12.79 -21.41
CA ASP A 305 8.40 12.44 -22.48
C ASP A 305 9.82 12.18 -21.99
N GLN A 306 9.99 11.81 -20.71
CA GLN A 306 11.27 11.58 -20.06
C GLN A 306 12.20 12.81 -19.97
N THR A 307 11.67 14.00 -20.19
CA THR A 307 12.44 15.23 -20.04
C THR A 307 12.80 15.44 -18.58
N ASN A 308 14.09 15.65 -18.31
CA ASN A 308 14.56 15.97 -16.98
C ASN A 308 14.02 17.30 -16.49
N TYR A 309 13.62 17.34 -15.23
CA TYR A 309 13.12 18.56 -14.58
C TYR A 309 11.85 19.13 -15.23
N ALA A 310 11.08 18.29 -15.91
CA ALA A 310 9.76 18.63 -16.41
C ALA A 310 8.68 18.29 -15.38
N PRO A 311 7.52 18.99 -15.40
CA PRO A 311 6.40 18.63 -14.55
C PRO A 311 5.96 17.18 -14.78
N GLU A 312 5.71 16.47 -13.70
CA GLU A 312 5.19 15.12 -13.75
C GLU A 312 3.67 15.09 -13.88
N ARG A 313 3.16 14.00 -14.46
CA ARG A 313 1.73 13.75 -14.68
C ARG A 313 1.36 12.44 -13.99
N ILE A 314 0.07 12.21 -13.76
CA ILE A 314 -0.44 10.97 -13.19
C ILE A 314 -0.90 10.04 -14.31
N TYR A 315 -0.32 8.84 -14.34
CA TYR A 315 -0.63 7.80 -15.30
C TYR A 315 -1.22 6.56 -14.65
N PHE A 316 -2.14 5.95 -15.36
CA PHE A 316 -2.78 4.69 -15.00
C PHE A 316 -2.56 3.65 -16.08
N ALA A 317 -2.39 2.39 -15.68
CA ALA A 317 -2.45 1.21 -16.54
C ALA A 317 -3.03 0.04 -15.76
N ARG A 318 -3.56 -0.95 -16.48
CA ARG A 318 -4.20 -2.12 -15.91
C ARG A 318 -3.79 -3.39 -16.62
N SER A 319 -3.59 -4.46 -15.86
CA SER A 319 -3.51 -5.84 -16.34
C SER A 319 -4.77 -6.61 -15.94
N THR A 320 -5.22 -7.50 -16.82
CA THR A 320 -6.30 -8.48 -16.58
C THR A 320 -5.86 -9.91 -16.89
N ASP A 321 -4.56 -10.12 -17.06
CA ASP A 321 -3.94 -11.38 -17.40
C ASP A 321 -2.85 -11.79 -16.37
N GLY A 322 -3.05 -11.45 -15.11
CA GLY A 322 -2.12 -11.79 -14.03
C GLY A 322 -0.82 -10.99 -14.09
N GLY A 323 -0.84 -9.74 -14.56
CA GLY A 323 0.35 -8.89 -14.61
C GLY A 323 1.30 -9.19 -15.77
N HIS A 324 0.92 -10.08 -16.71
CA HIS A 324 1.76 -10.41 -17.86
C HIS A 324 1.81 -9.28 -18.89
N THR A 325 0.67 -8.62 -19.13
CA THR A 325 0.59 -7.44 -20.00
C THR A 325 -0.24 -6.33 -19.36
N TYR A 326 0.08 -5.10 -19.72
CA TYR A 326 -0.63 -3.91 -19.22
C TYR A 326 -1.18 -3.09 -20.39
N THR A 327 -2.30 -2.43 -20.16
CA THR A 327 -2.83 -1.44 -21.11
C THR A 327 -1.83 -0.33 -21.38
N ALA A 328 -1.97 0.38 -22.49
CA ALA A 328 -1.24 1.62 -22.70
C ALA A 328 -1.51 2.60 -21.55
N ARG A 329 -0.47 3.33 -21.11
CA ARG A 329 -0.61 4.35 -20.05
C ARG A 329 -1.63 5.40 -20.45
N GLN A 330 -2.47 5.77 -19.50
CA GLN A 330 -3.47 6.82 -19.62
C GLN A 330 -3.14 7.95 -18.66
N ASP A 331 -2.99 9.19 -19.16
CA ASP A 331 -2.96 10.38 -18.29
C ASP A 331 -4.36 10.57 -17.69
N VAL A 332 -4.46 10.48 -16.37
CA VAL A 332 -5.75 10.52 -15.67
C VAL A 332 -6.00 11.84 -14.98
N SER A 333 -5.08 12.81 -15.03
CA SER A 333 -5.28 14.14 -14.48
C SER A 333 -5.89 15.09 -15.50
N LEU A 334 -6.85 15.90 -15.07
CA LEU A 334 -7.45 16.99 -15.84
C LEU A 334 -6.71 18.33 -15.67
N ALA A 335 -5.65 18.38 -14.86
CA ALA A 335 -4.82 19.57 -14.73
C ALA A 335 -4.12 19.91 -16.05
N SER A 336 -3.76 21.17 -16.23
CA SER A 336 -2.95 21.61 -17.38
C SER A 336 -1.56 20.95 -17.36
N SER A 337 -0.92 20.84 -18.54
CA SER A 337 0.35 20.13 -18.71
C SER A 337 1.53 20.70 -17.90
N GLY A 338 1.45 21.96 -17.45
CA GLY A 338 2.51 22.58 -16.63
C GLY A 338 2.35 22.40 -15.13
N VAL A 339 1.34 21.64 -14.68
CA VAL A 339 1.10 21.38 -13.25
C VAL A 339 1.92 20.19 -12.80
N GLU A 340 2.69 20.35 -11.72
CA GLU A 340 3.43 19.30 -11.06
C GLU A 340 2.49 18.36 -10.28
N HIS A 341 2.71 17.04 -10.39
CA HIS A 341 1.96 16.00 -9.70
C HIS A 341 2.90 15.10 -8.93
N SER A 342 2.46 14.58 -7.78
CA SER A 342 3.23 13.66 -6.97
C SER A 342 2.31 12.80 -6.08
N PHE A 343 2.90 11.85 -5.36
CA PHE A 343 2.26 11.01 -4.35
C PHE A 343 1.01 10.31 -4.88
N PRO A 344 1.15 9.39 -5.82
CA PRO A 344 0.02 8.59 -6.30
C PRO A 344 -0.46 7.65 -5.20
N ALA A 345 -1.78 7.48 -5.07
CA ALA A 345 -2.41 6.48 -4.24
C ALA A 345 -3.54 5.79 -5.00
N ILE A 346 -3.66 4.48 -4.85
CA ILE A 346 -4.67 3.68 -5.53
C ILE A 346 -5.29 2.67 -4.57
N THR A 347 -6.58 2.48 -4.69
CA THR A 347 -7.30 1.39 -4.04
C THR A 347 -8.35 0.83 -4.98
N THR A 348 -8.79 -0.39 -4.72
CA THR A 348 -9.80 -1.09 -5.50
C THR A 348 -10.93 -1.56 -4.59
N GLY A 349 -12.13 -1.55 -5.12
CA GLY A 349 -13.27 -2.22 -4.51
C GLY A 349 -13.56 -3.57 -5.18
N GLY A 350 -14.81 -3.80 -5.56
CA GLY A 350 -15.18 -4.97 -6.37
C GLY A 350 -14.67 -4.87 -7.82
N ALA A 351 -15.11 -5.82 -8.64
CA ALA A 351 -14.71 -5.89 -10.05
C ALA A 351 -14.90 -4.56 -10.78
N GLY A 352 -13.82 -4.02 -11.33
CA GLY A 352 -13.80 -2.78 -12.09
C GLY A 352 -13.89 -1.49 -11.28
N ASP A 353 -14.05 -1.55 -9.95
CA ASP A 353 -13.98 -0.36 -9.07
C ASP A 353 -12.52 -0.01 -8.79
N VAL A 354 -12.06 1.08 -9.37
CA VAL A 354 -10.71 1.62 -9.19
C VAL A 354 -10.82 3.05 -8.72
N ARG A 355 -10.14 3.39 -7.64
CA ARG A 355 -10.13 4.71 -7.02
C ARG A 355 -8.71 5.21 -6.91
N ILE A 356 -8.47 6.42 -7.39
CA ILE A 356 -7.14 7.01 -7.48
C ILE A 356 -7.12 8.38 -6.82
N GLY A 357 -6.00 8.67 -6.19
CA GLY A 357 -5.70 9.97 -5.60
C GLY A 357 -4.27 10.39 -5.88
N TRP A 358 -4.03 11.67 -5.84
CA TRP A 358 -2.69 12.27 -6.02
C TRP A 358 -2.67 13.67 -5.45
N MET A 359 -1.48 14.20 -5.23
CA MET A 359 -1.30 15.64 -4.95
C MET A 359 -0.82 16.37 -6.18
N ASP A 360 -1.28 17.61 -6.38
CA ASP A 360 -0.77 18.49 -7.43
C ASP A 360 -0.80 19.97 -7.03
N MET A 361 -0.07 20.76 -7.81
CA MET A 361 0.19 22.19 -7.58
C MET A 361 -0.75 23.13 -8.34
N ARG A 362 -1.87 22.67 -8.91
CA ARG A 362 -2.77 23.53 -9.73
C ARG A 362 -3.38 24.68 -8.97
N THR A 363 -3.42 24.64 -7.64
CA THR A 363 -3.94 25.71 -6.79
C THR A 363 -2.85 26.69 -6.31
N GLY A 364 -1.60 26.51 -6.76
CA GLY A 364 -0.43 27.25 -6.27
C GLY A 364 0.18 26.66 -5.00
N ALA A 365 -0.36 25.56 -4.50
CA ALA A 365 0.14 24.76 -3.40
C ALA A 365 -0.31 23.31 -3.59
N TRP A 366 0.34 22.36 -2.92
CA TRP A 366 -0.03 20.96 -2.97
C TRP A 366 -1.41 20.75 -2.37
N ASN A 367 -2.29 20.09 -3.13
CA ASN A 367 -3.61 19.66 -2.67
C ASN A 367 -3.93 18.27 -3.23
N LEU A 368 -4.71 17.52 -2.46
CA LEU A 368 -5.14 16.18 -2.80
C LEU A 368 -6.34 16.20 -3.75
N PHE A 369 -6.23 15.47 -4.86
CA PHE A 369 -7.27 15.26 -5.86
C PHE A 369 -7.61 13.79 -5.98
N TYR A 370 -8.82 13.49 -6.41
CA TYR A 370 -9.39 12.16 -6.45
C TYR A 370 -10.25 11.94 -7.68
N ARG A 371 -10.24 10.71 -8.20
CA ARG A 371 -11.16 10.19 -9.22
C ARG A 371 -11.52 8.74 -8.95
N THR A 372 -12.63 8.29 -9.51
CA THR A 372 -13.08 6.90 -9.48
C THR A 372 -13.48 6.42 -10.86
N SER A 373 -13.28 5.13 -11.11
CA SER A 373 -13.76 4.38 -12.26
C SER A 373 -14.52 3.15 -11.78
N THR A 374 -15.63 2.84 -12.43
CA THR A 374 -16.43 1.63 -12.18
C THR A 374 -16.28 0.59 -13.29
N ASN A 375 -15.39 0.82 -14.23
CA ASN A 375 -15.16 -0.02 -15.41
C ASN A 375 -13.67 -0.26 -15.70
N GLY A 376 -12.87 -0.38 -14.62
CA GLY A 376 -11.47 -0.74 -14.70
C GLY A 376 -10.59 0.31 -15.38
N GLY A 377 -10.89 1.60 -15.19
CA GLY A 377 -10.10 2.68 -15.78
C GLY A 377 -10.46 3.02 -17.22
N THR A 378 -11.47 2.36 -17.83
CA THR A 378 -11.91 2.69 -19.20
C THR A 378 -12.50 4.11 -19.27
N SER A 379 -13.18 4.53 -18.21
CA SER A 379 -13.64 5.91 -18.02
C SER A 379 -13.57 6.31 -16.56
N TRP A 380 -13.44 7.60 -16.31
CA TRP A 380 -13.23 8.17 -14.99
C TRP A 380 -14.29 9.22 -14.64
N SER A 381 -14.62 9.35 -13.36
CA SER A 381 -15.41 10.46 -12.84
C SER A 381 -14.74 11.81 -13.13
N GLY A 382 -15.45 12.91 -12.89
CA GLY A 382 -14.80 14.21 -12.71
C GLY A 382 -13.79 14.17 -11.56
N GLU A 383 -12.88 15.14 -11.52
CA GLU A 383 -11.95 15.30 -10.39
C GLU A 383 -12.63 15.96 -9.20
N THR A 384 -12.31 15.48 -8.00
CA THR A 384 -12.73 16.07 -6.74
C THR A 384 -11.49 16.48 -5.94
N ARG A 385 -11.40 17.75 -5.55
CA ARG A 385 -10.38 18.18 -4.59
C ARG A 385 -10.83 17.78 -3.19
N ILE A 386 -9.99 17.02 -2.49
CA ILE A 386 -10.27 16.49 -1.15
C ILE A 386 -9.75 17.45 -0.08
N SER A 387 -8.49 17.91 -0.19
CA SER A 387 -7.93 18.80 0.80
C SER A 387 -8.45 20.22 0.62
N SER A 388 -8.77 20.85 1.74
CA SER A 388 -9.27 22.24 1.80
C SER A 388 -8.23 23.22 2.36
N PHE A 389 -6.98 22.77 2.54
CA PHE A 389 -5.90 23.65 2.97
C PHE A 389 -5.70 24.77 1.97
N VAL A 390 -5.64 25.99 2.46
CA VAL A 390 -5.33 27.18 1.67
C VAL A 390 -4.33 28.00 2.48
N PRO A 391 -3.16 28.25 1.94
CA PRO A 391 -2.69 27.94 0.60
C PRO A 391 -2.23 26.52 0.35
N GLY A 392 -2.35 25.56 1.29
CA GLY A 392 -1.66 24.29 1.29
C GLY A 392 -0.17 24.48 1.62
N PHE A 393 0.63 23.46 1.42
CA PHE A 393 2.07 23.59 1.62
C PHE A 393 2.83 23.26 0.33
N SER A 394 4.07 23.74 0.23
CA SER A 394 4.94 23.44 -0.89
C SER A 394 6.13 22.62 -0.42
N TYR A 395 6.31 21.44 -0.99
CA TYR A 395 7.50 20.62 -0.78
C TYR A 395 8.74 21.21 -1.44
N LEU A 396 8.58 22.01 -2.50
CA LEU A 396 9.67 22.64 -3.22
C LEU A 396 9.83 24.09 -2.79
N THR A 397 11.02 24.46 -2.35
CA THR A 397 11.45 25.83 -2.12
C THR A 397 12.73 26.12 -2.87
N SER A 398 13.16 27.39 -2.91
CA SER A 398 14.49 27.76 -3.42
C SER A 398 15.65 27.10 -2.66
N ALA A 399 15.44 26.63 -1.43
CA ALA A 399 16.38 25.90 -0.62
C ALA A 399 16.34 24.38 -0.85
N GLY A 400 15.41 23.90 -1.66
CA GLY A 400 15.19 22.48 -1.93
C GLY A 400 13.91 21.95 -1.30
N TYR A 401 13.82 20.62 -1.20
CA TYR A 401 12.70 19.89 -0.64
C TYR A 401 12.90 19.65 0.86
N GLY A 402 11.91 19.96 1.67
CA GLY A 402 11.87 19.61 3.09
C GLY A 402 10.83 18.51 3.33
N LEU A 403 11.06 17.66 4.30
CA LEU A 403 10.33 16.42 4.57
C LEU A 403 9.35 16.45 5.76
N PRO A 404 8.64 17.52 6.06
CA PRO A 404 7.81 17.49 7.27
C PRO A 404 6.54 16.64 7.14
N TYR A 405 6.25 16.01 5.98
CA TYR A 405 4.91 15.46 5.70
C TYR A 405 4.90 14.02 5.21
N GLY A 406 6.07 13.41 5.07
CA GLY A 406 6.22 12.12 4.40
C GLY A 406 6.14 12.25 2.88
N ASP A 407 6.14 11.13 2.19
CA ASP A 407 6.23 11.04 0.74
C ASP A 407 5.24 10.05 0.13
N TYR A 408 4.25 9.61 0.88
CA TYR A 408 3.12 8.80 0.42
C TYR A 408 1.86 9.04 1.26
N PHE A 409 0.73 8.61 0.75
CA PHE A 409 -0.53 8.51 1.47
C PHE A 409 -1.32 7.31 0.95
N GLN A 410 -2.35 6.89 1.69
CA GLN A 410 -3.11 5.70 1.35
C GLN A 410 -4.62 5.93 1.38
N MET A 411 -5.30 5.05 0.66
CA MET A 411 -6.76 5.01 0.55
C MET A 411 -7.25 3.57 0.70
N ALA A 412 -8.49 3.42 1.17
CA ALA A 412 -9.17 2.13 1.22
C ALA A 412 -10.67 2.32 0.96
N VAL A 413 -11.34 1.27 0.48
CA VAL A 413 -12.80 1.23 0.35
C VAL A 413 -13.36 0.50 1.56
N ASP A 414 -14.22 1.17 2.32
CA ASP A 414 -14.83 0.57 3.50
C ASP A 414 -16.06 -0.30 3.17
N SER A 415 -16.58 -0.99 4.18
CA SER A 415 -17.73 -1.88 4.04
C SER A 415 -19.04 -1.19 3.66
N THR A 416 -19.10 0.13 3.68
CA THR A 416 -20.25 0.93 3.21
C THR A 416 -20.10 1.36 1.75
N GLY A 417 -18.90 1.16 1.18
CA GLY A 417 -18.52 1.60 -0.15
C GLY A 417 -17.93 3.00 -0.20
N ALA A 418 -17.75 3.65 0.95
CA ALA A 418 -17.07 4.92 1.01
C ALA A 418 -15.56 4.75 0.80
N THR A 419 -14.91 5.75 0.18
CA THR A 419 -13.47 5.85 0.13
C THR A 419 -12.99 6.52 1.41
N GLN A 420 -12.13 5.84 2.15
CA GLN A 420 -11.39 6.39 3.28
C GLN A 420 -10.03 6.86 2.77
N ILE A 421 -9.60 8.07 3.11
CA ILE A 421 -8.32 8.63 2.70
C ILE A 421 -7.60 9.19 3.91
N GLY A 422 -6.29 8.86 4.04
CA GLY A 422 -5.40 9.43 5.07
C GLY A 422 -4.15 9.99 4.40
N TRP A 423 -3.81 11.25 4.68
CA TRP A 423 -2.63 11.92 4.09
C TRP A 423 -1.91 12.82 5.10
N GLY A 424 -0.65 13.13 4.81
CA GLY A 424 0.15 14.09 5.55
C GLY A 424 0.04 15.48 4.94
N GLU A 425 -0.13 16.50 5.75
CA GLU A 425 -0.14 17.90 5.32
C GLU A 425 0.13 18.84 6.48
N SER A 426 0.74 20.00 6.20
CA SER A 426 0.95 21.06 7.16
C SER A 426 0.52 22.41 6.60
N GLY A 427 0.19 23.34 7.48
CA GLY A 427 -0.15 24.72 7.11
C GLY A 427 1.05 25.56 6.68
N SER A 428 2.28 25.06 6.83
CA SER A 428 3.50 25.78 6.46
C SER A 428 4.64 24.81 6.12
N TYR A 429 5.59 25.28 5.35
CA TYR A 429 6.78 24.51 4.97
C TYR A 429 7.70 24.16 6.15
N THR A 430 7.71 24.96 7.19
CA THR A 430 8.55 24.79 8.39
C THR A 430 7.76 24.38 9.62
N GLY A 431 6.45 24.22 9.47
CA GLY A 431 5.57 23.79 10.55
C GLY A 431 5.60 22.28 10.74
N PRO A 432 5.03 21.79 11.82
CA PRO A 432 4.87 20.36 12.03
C PRO A 432 3.98 19.76 10.95
N GLY A 433 4.30 18.52 10.52
CA GLY A 433 3.41 17.69 9.75
C GLY A 433 2.24 17.20 10.59
N ASN A 434 1.09 17.03 9.97
CA ASN A 434 -0.09 16.47 10.59
C ASN A 434 -0.71 15.45 9.67
N ILE A 435 -1.39 14.48 10.25
CA ILE A 435 -2.19 13.54 9.49
C ILE A 435 -3.62 14.06 9.39
N TRP A 436 -4.17 13.98 8.20
CA TRP A 436 -5.54 14.37 7.89
C TRP A 436 -6.30 13.20 7.31
N THR A 437 -7.59 13.15 7.54
CA THR A 437 -8.49 12.15 6.95
C THR A 437 -9.72 12.80 6.38
N SER A 438 -10.30 12.14 5.38
CA SER A 438 -11.62 12.42 4.83
C SER A 438 -12.22 11.13 4.29
N HIS A 439 -13.54 11.07 4.18
CA HIS A 439 -14.22 9.94 3.58
C HIS A 439 -15.42 10.39 2.73
N GLY A 440 -15.72 9.59 1.68
CA GLY A 440 -16.78 9.95 0.75
C GLY A 440 -17.17 8.84 -0.22
#